data_a9410a46147c81524c067f0061bee436
#
_entry.id   a9410a46147c81524c067f0061bee436
#
_cell.length_a   1.000
_cell.length_b   1.000
_cell.length_c   1.000
_cell.angle_alpha   90.00
_cell.angle_beta   90.00
_cell.angle_gamma   90.00
#
_symmetry.space_group_name_H-M   'P 1'
#
loop_
_entity.id
_entity.type
_entity.pdbx_description
1 polymer ?
#
loop_
_entity_poly.entity_id
_entity_poly.type
_entity_poly.pdbx_seq_one_letter_code
_entity_poly.pdbx_strand_id
1 'polypeptide(L)'
;MEEKLKINIYKGLPMVMEKINTVALAAVIGRVDTWLHNKLRHIVVKGRVQEFKEEDLPLINKGLEMLGSEIASSMVVYNADREDVITQLRELRKLVSMPYIYENVLNVKKSWIDSRMRVRSKEGKACSFKEDDILRINMAAMQIANELRSIEFVLK
;
A
#
# COMPACT_ATOMS: atom_id res chain seq x y z
N MET A 1 -16.69 -12.80 15.24
CA MET A 1 -15.41 -12.61 14.48
C MET A 1 -15.63 -13.09 13.04
N GLU A 2 -15.34 -12.21 12.11
CA GLU A 2 -15.38 -12.61 10.71
C GLU A 2 -14.22 -13.57 10.41
N GLU A 3 -14.54 -14.64 9.73
CA GLU A 3 -13.55 -15.60 9.28
C GLU A 3 -12.79 -15.00 8.09
N LYS A 4 -11.45 -15.01 8.16
CA LYS A 4 -10.62 -14.47 7.09
C LYS A 4 -10.59 -15.42 5.89
N LEU A 5 -10.55 -14.85 4.68
CA LEU A 5 -10.38 -15.60 3.46
C LEU A 5 -8.96 -16.14 3.36
N LYS A 6 -8.81 -17.45 3.28
CA LYS A 6 -7.51 -18.12 3.16
C LYS A 6 -7.07 -18.17 1.70
N ILE A 7 -5.89 -17.64 1.42
CA ILE A 7 -5.32 -17.55 0.07
C ILE A 7 -3.89 -18.08 0.10
N ASN A 8 -3.52 -18.88 -0.89
CA ASN A 8 -2.13 -19.30 -1.04
C ASN A 8 -1.24 -18.06 -1.18
N ILE A 9 -0.16 -18.00 -0.40
CA ILE A 9 0.71 -16.82 -0.32
C ILE A 9 1.34 -16.47 -1.68
N TYR A 10 1.71 -17.46 -2.48
CA TYR A 10 2.33 -17.22 -3.80
C TYR A 10 1.35 -16.64 -4.81
N LYS A 11 0.04 -16.84 -4.61
CA LYS A 11 -1.02 -16.26 -5.45
C LYS A 11 -1.47 -14.90 -4.91
N GLY A 12 -1.63 -14.77 -3.61
CA GLY A 12 -2.21 -13.60 -2.98
C GLY A 12 -1.25 -12.47 -2.72
N LEU A 13 0.00 -12.78 -2.36
CA LEU A 13 0.99 -11.74 -2.04
C LEU A 13 1.29 -10.80 -3.22
N PRO A 14 1.48 -11.28 -4.47
CA PRO A 14 1.68 -10.38 -5.59
C PRO A 14 0.52 -9.39 -5.80
N MET A 15 -0.72 -9.84 -5.60
CA MET A 15 -1.91 -8.98 -5.71
C MET A 15 -1.92 -7.89 -4.63
N VAL A 16 -1.51 -8.24 -3.42
CA VAL A 16 -1.39 -7.28 -2.31
C VAL A 16 -0.25 -6.30 -2.57
N MET A 17 0.90 -6.81 -3.00
CA MET A 17 2.11 -6.00 -3.19
C MET A 17 1.94 -4.90 -4.24
N GLU A 18 1.08 -5.07 -5.23
CA GLU A 18 0.83 -4.01 -6.22
C GLU A 18 0.02 -2.85 -5.65
N LYS A 19 -0.71 -3.07 -4.54
CA LYS A 19 -1.60 -2.08 -3.93
C LYS A 19 -0.96 -1.32 -2.77
N ILE A 20 0.13 -1.81 -2.22
CA ILE A 20 0.78 -1.25 -1.03
C ILE A 20 2.21 -0.83 -1.32
N ASN A 21 2.79 -0.08 -0.37
CA ASN A 21 4.23 0.13 -0.35
C ASN A 21 4.86 -1.10 0.31
N THR A 22 5.57 -1.91 -0.46
CA THR A 22 6.15 -3.18 0.02
C THR A 22 7.18 -2.97 1.13
N VAL A 23 7.86 -1.84 1.15
CA VAL A 23 8.79 -1.48 2.22
C VAL A 23 8.03 -1.33 3.55
N ALA A 24 6.82 -0.77 3.51
CA ALA A 24 5.99 -0.63 4.72
C ALA A 24 5.58 -1.99 5.28
N LEU A 25 5.18 -2.93 4.41
CA LEU A 25 4.85 -4.29 4.85
C LEU A 25 6.07 -4.98 5.47
N ALA A 26 7.21 -4.90 4.81
CA ALA A 26 8.45 -5.47 5.34
C ALA A 26 8.82 -4.87 6.70
N ALA A 27 8.64 -3.56 6.85
CA ALA A 27 8.94 -2.86 8.10
C ALA A 27 8.08 -3.36 9.27
N VAL A 28 6.77 -3.53 9.08
CA VAL A 28 5.89 -4.03 10.15
C VAL A 28 6.16 -5.49 10.50
N ILE A 29 6.70 -6.26 9.56
CA ILE A 29 7.13 -7.65 9.78
C ILE A 29 8.49 -7.70 10.49
N GLY A 30 9.26 -6.61 10.44
CA GLY A 30 10.62 -6.58 10.97
C GLY A 30 11.65 -7.16 10.01
N ARG A 31 11.39 -7.10 8.72
CA ARG A 31 12.27 -7.58 7.64
C ARG A 31 12.50 -6.45 6.62
N VAL A 32 13.45 -6.67 5.71
CA VAL A 32 13.63 -5.79 4.53
C VAL A 32 12.77 -6.30 3.38
N ASP A 33 12.43 -5.42 2.42
CA ASP A 33 11.52 -5.84 1.33
C ASP A 33 12.14 -6.87 0.40
N THR A 34 13.47 -6.94 0.29
CA THR A 34 14.15 -7.99 -0.47
C THR A 34 13.86 -9.38 0.10
N TRP A 35 13.65 -9.52 1.41
CA TRP A 35 13.28 -10.77 2.04
C TRP A 35 11.97 -11.32 1.47
N LEU A 36 10.96 -10.45 1.33
CA LEU A 36 9.68 -10.83 0.73
C LEU A 36 9.83 -11.20 -0.75
N HIS A 37 10.51 -10.37 -1.52
CA HIS A 37 10.71 -10.60 -2.96
C HIS A 37 11.51 -11.87 -3.22
N ASN A 38 12.56 -12.13 -2.46
CA ASN A 38 13.39 -13.32 -2.64
C ASN A 38 12.59 -14.60 -2.39
N LYS A 39 11.79 -14.63 -1.33
CA LYS A 39 10.95 -15.79 -1.03
C LYS A 39 9.83 -15.98 -2.05
N LEU A 40 9.22 -14.89 -2.49
CA LEU A 40 8.15 -14.95 -3.48
C LEU A 40 8.65 -15.48 -4.83
N ARG A 41 9.86 -15.11 -5.23
CA ARG A 41 10.47 -15.48 -6.52
C ARG A 41 11.38 -16.70 -6.46
N HIS A 42 11.49 -17.33 -5.31
CA HIS A 42 12.38 -18.49 -5.11
C HIS A 42 13.83 -18.19 -5.52
N ILE A 43 14.33 -16.99 -5.16
CA ILE A 43 15.71 -16.60 -5.45
C ILE A 43 16.68 -17.48 -4.68
N VAL A 44 17.77 -17.87 -5.34
CA VAL A 44 18.84 -18.67 -4.69
C VAL A 44 19.83 -17.71 -4.02
N VAL A 45 20.00 -17.87 -2.70
CA VAL A 45 20.98 -17.11 -1.90
C VAL A 45 21.91 -18.10 -1.22
N LYS A 46 23.21 -17.98 -1.47
CA LYS A 46 24.23 -18.88 -0.90
C LYS A 46 23.90 -20.36 -1.13
N GLY A 47 23.45 -20.70 -2.32
CA GLY A 47 23.13 -22.07 -2.72
C GLY A 47 21.80 -22.60 -2.20
N ARG A 48 21.00 -21.77 -1.51
CA ARG A 48 19.70 -22.19 -0.98
C ARG A 48 18.57 -21.42 -1.65
N VAL A 49 17.55 -22.15 -2.09
CA VAL A 49 16.32 -21.57 -2.63
C VAL A 49 15.55 -20.91 -1.49
N GLN A 50 15.22 -19.63 -1.66
CA GLN A 50 14.40 -18.91 -0.69
C GLN A 50 12.93 -19.20 -0.95
N GLU A 51 12.20 -19.62 0.06
CA GLU A 51 10.75 -19.90 -0.04
C GLU A 51 10.06 -19.59 1.29
N PHE A 52 8.75 -19.37 1.25
CA PHE A 52 7.98 -19.17 2.46
C PHE A 52 7.82 -20.48 3.21
N LYS A 53 7.98 -20.41 4.52
CA LYS A 53 7.81 -21.54 5.44
C LYS A 53 6.59 -21.31 6.31
N GLU A 54 6.06 -22.38 6.89
CA GLU A 54 4.92 -22.28 7.82
C GLU A 54 5.17 -21.26 8.94
N GLU A 55 6.39 -21.18 9.45
CA GLU A 55 6.75 -20.24 10.51
C GLU A 55 6.73 -18.78 10.08
N ASP A 56 6.82 -18.50 8.76
CA ASP A 56 6.75 -17.14 8.22
C ASP A 56 5.30 -16.62 8.18
N LEU A 57 4.34 -17.51 8.04
CA LEU A 57 2.93 -17.13 7.82
C LEU A 57 2.31 -16.32 8.96
N PRO A 58 2.43 -16.72 10.25
CA PRO A 58 1.90 -15.90 11.33
C PRO A 58 2.48 -14.49 11.35
N LEU A 59 3.76 -14.37 11.05
CA LEU A 59 4.46 -13.09 11.01
C LEU A 59 3.92 -12.18 9.91
N ILE A 60 3.78 -12.74 8.70
CA ILE A 60 3.27 -12.00 7.54
C ILE A 60 1.79 -11.62 7.73
N ASN A 61 0.97 -12.57 8.20
CA ASN A 61 -0.46 -12.34 8.43
C ASN A 61 -0.71 -11.28 9.49
N LYS A 62 0.08 -11.27 10.55
CA LYS A 62 0.04 -10.21 11.56
C LYS A 62 0.45 -8.87 10.95
N GLY A 63 1.47 -8.88 10.10
CA GLY A 63 1.92 -7.69 9.38
C GLY A 63 0.85 -7.09 8.48
N LEU A 64 0.08 -7.93 7.76
CA LEU A 64 -1.04 -7.48 6.94
C LEU A 64 -2.09 -6.75 7.80
N GLU A 65 -2.44 -7.32 8.94
CA GLU A 65 -3.41 -6.74 9.84
C GLU A 65 -2.92 -5.40 10.41
N MET A 66 -1.66 -5.35 10.82
CA MET A 66 -1.04 -4.13 11.35
C MET A 66 -0.98 -3.03 10.28
N LEU A 67 -0.55 -3.37 9.08
CA LEU A 67 -0.48 -2.41 7.97
C LEU A 67 -1.87 -1.91 7.59
N GLY A 68 -2.85 -2.81 7.52
CA GLY A 68 -4.24 -2.43 7.25
C GLY A 68 -4.79 -1.45 8.28
N SER A 69 -4.50 -1.68 9.56
CA SER A 69 -4.92 -0.77 10.64
C SER A 69 -4.22 0.59 10.54
N GLU A 70 -2.95 0.60 10.19
CA GLU A 70 -2.19 1.84 10.02
C GLU A 70 -2.71 2.65 8.84
N ILE A 71 -3.02 2.01 7.72
CA ILE A 71 -3.64 2.66 6.56
C ILE A 71 -4.99 3.27 6.96
N ALA A 72 -5.83 2.51 7.65
CA ALA A 72 -7.15 2.97 8.09
C ALA A 72 -7.06 4.18 9.01
N SER A 73 -5.98 4.31 9.77
CA SER A 73 -5.73 5.44 10.67
C SER A 73 -5.09 6.64 9.97
N SER A 74 -4.76 6.52 8.70
CA SER A 74 -4.01 7.53 7.93
C SER A 74 -4.85 8.21 6.86
N MET A 75 -6.16 8.24 7.03
CA MET A 75 -7.06 8.90 6.08
C MET A 75 -6.74 10.40 6.01
N VAL A 76 -6.77 10.93 4.79
CA VAL A 76 -6.48 12.34 4.53
C VAL A 76 -7.70 13.19 4.91
N VAL A 77 -7.47 14.23 5.71
CA VAL A 77 -8.51 15.20 6.05
C VAL A 77 -8.36 16.40 5.10
N TYR A 78 -9.36 16.57 4.24
CA TYR A 78 -9.38 17.69 3.28
C TYR A 78 -9.59 19.00 4.01
N ASN A 79 -8.81 20.00 3.63
CA ASN A 79 -8.95 21.37 4.13
C ASN A 79 -8.43 22.35 3.06
N ALA A 80 -8.58 23.65 3.32
CA ALA A 80 -8.19 24.70 2.39
C ALA A 80 -6.66 24.89 2.29
N ASP A 81 -5.90 24.32 3.22
CA ASP A 81 -4.44 24.39 3.19
C ASP A 81 -3.89 23.30 2.24
N ARG A 82 -3.55 23.71 1.04
CA ARG A 82 -3.02 22.80 0.01
C ARG A 82 -1.77 22.06 0.47
N GLU A 83 -0.87 22.72 1.17
CA GLU A 83 0.37 22.11 1.64
C GLU A 83 0.12 21.04 2.70
N ASP A 84 -0.87 21.27 3.57
CA ASP A 84 -1.25 20.30 4.58
C ASP A 84 -1.82 19.03 3.92
N VAL A 85 -2.70 19.18 2.93
CA VAL A 85 -3.27 18.05 2.18
C VAL A 85 -2.14 17.25 1.50
N ILE A 86 -1.19 17.93 0.86
CA ILE A 86 -0.03 17.28 0.22
C ILE A 86 0.80 16.51 1.25
N THR A 87 1.04 17.10 2.42
CA THR A 87 1.79 16.45 3.51
C THR A 87 1.11 15.17 3.97
N GLN A 88 -0.22 15.21 4.14
CA GLN A 88 -0.99 14.02 4.50
C GLN A 88 -0.92 12.94 3.43
N LEU A 89 -1.00 13.33 2.15
CA LEU A 89 -0.89 12.38 1.03
C LEU A 89 0.50 11.74 0.97
N ARG A 90 1.55 12.49 1.29
CA ARG A 90 2.91 11.95 1.36
C ARG A 90 3.04 10.91 2.48
N GLU A 91 2.37 11.12 3.60
CA GLU A 91 2.33 10.13 4.68
C GLU A 91 1.57 8.87 4.25
N LEU A 92 0.43 9.03 3.58
CA LEU A 92 -0.32 7.89 3.05
C LEU A 92 0.49 7.11 2.00
N ARG A 93 1.27 7.79 1.18
CA ARG A 93 2.14 7.17 0.17
C ARG A 93 3.18 6.22 0.77
N LYS A 94 3.55 6.42 2.01
CA LYS A 94 4.48 5.51 2.69
C LYS A 94 3.86 4.13 2.96
N LEU A 95 2.54 4.03 2.90
CA LEU A 95 1.79 2.82 3.26
C LEU A 95 1.17 2.14 2.04
N VAL A 96 0.60 2.91 1.11
CA VAL A 96 -0.10 2.40 -0.08
C VAL A 96 0.66 2.77 -1.35
N SER A 97 0.41 2.00 -2.42
CA SER A 97 0.91 2.37 -3.75
C SER A 97 0.01 3.44 -4.35
N MET A 98 0.47 4.68 -4.35
CA MET A 98 -0.28 5.77 -4.97
C MET A 98 -0.46 5.57 -6.48
N PRO A 99 0.56 5.09 -7.24
CA PRO A 99 0.32 4.76 -8.65
C PRO A 99 -0.84 3.79 -8.89
N TYR A 100 -0.99 2.78 -8.03
CA TYR A 100 -2.13 1.86 -8.12
C TYR A 100 -3.46 2.61 -7.99
N ILE A 101 -3.55 3.53 -7.02
CA ILE A 101 -4.77 4.32 -6.79
C ILE A 101 -5.04 5.23 -8.00
N TYR A 102 -4.03 5.91 -8.53
CA TYR A 102 -4.21 6.83 -9.66
C TYR A 102 -4.66 6.11 -10.92
N GLU A 103 -3.99 5.00 -11.25
CA GLU A 103 -4.23 4.28 -12.50
C GLU A 103 -5.52 3.47 -12.46
N ASN A 104 -5.82 2.83 -11.34
CA ASN A 104 -6.91 1.86 -11.25
C ASN A 104 -8.19 2.39 -10.61
N VAL A 105 -8.10 3.42 -9.79
CA VAL A 105 -9.27 3.98 -9.10
C VAL A 105 -9.67 5.33 -9.66
N LEU A 106 -8.72 6.27 -9.77
CA LEU A 106 -8.99 7.61 -10.29
C LEU A 106 -8.96 7.65 -11.82
N ASN A 107 -8.30 6.69 -12.47
CA ASN A 107 -8.10 6.65 -13.93
C ASN A 107 -7.47 7.93 -14.46
N VAL A 108 -6.43 8.40 -13.79
CA VAL A 108 -5.70 9.60 -14.17
C VAL A 108 -4.25 9.26 -14.51
N LYS A 109 -3.63 10.14 -15.30
CA LYS A 109 -2.22 9.98 -15.66
C LYS A 109 -1.31 10.50 -14.56
N LYS A 110 -0.07 10.03 -14.55
CA LYS A 110 0.95 10.48 -13.61
C LYS A 110 1.10 12.01 -13.62
N SER A 111 1.03 12.64 -14.79
CA SER A 111 1.14 14.10 -14.91
C SER A 111 0.05 14.84 -14.13
N TRP A 112 -1.16 14.30 -14.08
CA TRP A 112 -2.27 14.87 -13.32
C TRP A 112 -1.95 14.93 -11.83
N ILE A 113 -1.39 13.83 -11.29
CA ILE A 113 -1.05 13.75 -9.88
C ILE A 113 0.20 14.58 -9.55
N ASP A 114 1.23 14.50 -10.41
CA ASP A 114 2.46 15.24 -10.19
C ASP A 114 2.22 16.74 -10.10
N SER A 115 1.34 17.28 -10.97
CA SER A 115 0.99 18.70 -10.95
C SER A 115 0.31 19.12 -9.65
N ARG A 116 -0.47 18.23 -9.04
CA ARG A 116 -1.18 18.50 -7.78
C ARG A 116 -0.32 18.31 -6.54
N MET A 117 0.68 17.44 -6.65
CA MET A 117 1.63 17.18 -5.55
C MET A 117 2.76 18.21 -5.47
N ARG A 118 2.94 19.04 -6.49
CA ARG A 118 3.99 20.06 -6.50
C ARG A 118 3.60 21.23 -5.60
N VAL A 119 4.56 21.69 -4.80
CA VAL A 119 4.41 22.87 -3.95
C VAL A 119 4.33 24.14 -4.82
N ARG A 120 5.01 24.13 -5.99
CA ARG A 120 5.00 25.25 -6.94
C ARG A 120 4.79 24.73 -8.36
N SER A 121 3.89 25.34 -9.12
CA SER A 121 3.75 25.08 -10.54
C SER A 121 4.76 25.91 -11.33
N LYS A 122 5.16 25.40 -12.52
CA LYS A 122 6.10 26.11 -13.40
C LYS A 122 5.52 27.45 -13.92
N GLU A 123 4.20 27.61 -13.91
CA GLU A 123 3.50 28.77 -14.45
C GLU A 123 2.87 29.66 -13.38
N GLY A 124 3.24 29.49 -12.11
CA GLY A 124 2.68 30.23 -11.01
C GLY A 124 1.24 29.86 -10.63
N LYS A 125 0.64 28.90 -11.34
CA LYS A 125 -0.71 28.39 -11.04
C LYS A 125 -0.56 27.03 -10.36
N ALA A 126 -0.87 26.96 -9.07
CA ALA A 126 -0.87 25.70 -8.34
C ALA A 126 -2.16 24.92 -8.67
N CYS A 127 -2.02 23.71 -9.19
CA CYS A 127 -3.13 22.77 -9.27
C CYS A 127 -3.38 22.21 -7.87
N SER A 128 -4.64 22.09 -7.48
CA SER A 128 -5.01 21.57 -6.16
C SER A 128 -5.92 20.37 -6.31
N PHE A 129 -5.83 19.45 -5.34
CA PHE A 129 -6.82 18.40 -5.21
C PHE A 129 -8.15 19.00 -4.80
N LYS A 130 -9.23 18.47 -5.35
CA LYS A 130 -10.59 18.78 -4.93
C LYS A 130 -10.98 17.85 -3.78
N GLU A 131 -11.96 18.27 -2.99
CA GLU A 131 -12.48 17.43 -1.91
C GLU A 131 -12.91 16.05 -2.40
N ASP A 132 -13.56 15.98 -3.57
CA ASP A 132 -13.98 14.72 -4.18
C ASP A 132 -12.78 13.83 -4.53
N ASP A 133 -11.68 14.38 -4.99
CA ASP A 133 -10.45 13.63 -5.28
C ASP A 133 -9.92 12.96 -4.01
N ILE A 134 -9.89 13.71 -2.90
CA ILE A 134 -9.42 13.20 -1.61
C ILE A 134 -10.37 12.12 -1.08
N LEU A 135 -11.67 12.32 -1.22
CA LEU A 135 -12.66 11.31 -0.83
C LEU A 135 -12.43 10.00 -1.59
N ARG A 136 -12.20 10.07 -2.89
CA ARG A 136 -11.95 8.87 -3.72
C ARG A 136 -10.65 8.19 -3.34
N ILE A 137 -9.59 8.95 -3.05
CA ILE A 137 -8.31 8.41 -2.57
C ILE A 137 -8.51 7.70 -1.24
N ASN A 138 -9.22 8.31 -0.30
CA ASN A 138 -9.51 7.71 1.00
C ASN A 138 -10.33 6.42 0.87
N MET A 139 -11.33 6.42 -0.01
CA MET A 139 -12.14 5.21 -0.26
C MET A 139 -11.28 4.07 -0.79
N ALA A 140 -10.38 4.36 -1.73
CA ALA A 140 -9.45 3.38 -2.27
C ALA A 140 -8.50 2.85 -1.19
N ALA A 141 -7.93 3.73 -0.39
CA ALA A 141 -7.03 3.35 0.70
C ALA A 141 -7.76 2.50 1.74
N MET A 142 -9.01 2.85 2.08
CA MET A 142 -9.81 2.07 3.03
C MET A 142 -10.14 0.68 2.48
N GLN A 143 -10.43 0.56 1.18
CA GLN A 143 -10.64 -0.75 0.54
C GLN A 143 -9.39 -1.62 0.65
N ILE A 144 -8.21 -1.03 0.40
CA ILE A 144 -6.93 -1.73 0.55
C ILE A 144 -6.76 -2.19 2.01
N ALA A 145 -7.00 -1.30 2.97
CA ALA A 145 -6.90 -1.61 4.40
C ALA A 145 -7.82 -2.78 4.79
N ASN A 146 -9.05 -2.75 4.32
CA ASN A 146 -10.03 -3.81 4.61
C ASN A 146 -9.62 -5.14 3.98
N GLU A 147 -9.09 -5.11 2.76
CA GLU A 147 -8.56 -6.31 2.09
C GLU A 147 -7.44 -6.93 2.91
N LEU A 148 -6.47 -6.12 3.36
CA LEU A 148 -5.34 -6.61 4.16
C LEU A 148 -5.80 -7.27 5.47
N ARG A 149 -6.85 -6.74 6.08
CA ARG A 149 -7.38 -7.26 7.34
C ARG A 149 -8.33 -8.43 7.18
N SER A 150 -8.78 -8.73 5.96
CA SER A 150 -9.76 -9.79 5.69
C SER A 150 -9.16 -11.05 5.09
N ILE A 151 -7.87 -11.06 4.79
CA ILE A 151 -7.19 -12.22 4.19
C ILE A 151 -6.18 -12.84 5.16
N GLU A 152 -5.94 -14.13 4.95
CA GLU A 152 -4.92 -14.88 5.67
C GLU A 152 -4.17 -15.72 4.65
N PHE A 153 -2.85 -15.56 4.59
CA PHE A 153 -2.02 -16.36 3.69
C PHE A 153 -1.74 -17.75 4.25
N VAL A 154 -1.81 -18.73 3.38
CA VAL A 154 -1.52 -20.14 3.68
C VAL A 154 -0.58 -20.67 2.60
N LEU A 155 0.00 -21.84 2.83
CA LEU A 155 0.88 -22.51 1.86
C LEU A 155 0.13 -23.53 0.97
N LYS A 156 -1.11 -23.78 1.26
CA LYS A 156 -1.91 -24.74 0.48
C LYS A 156 -2.81 -24.06 -0.53
#